data_1275219114f0bca26bd33bd497b8f6b9
#
_entry.id   1275219114f0bca26bd33bd497b8f6b9
#
_cell.length_a   1.000
_cell.length_b   1.000
_cell.length_c   1.000
_cell.angle_alpha   90.00
_cell.angle_beta   90.00
_cell.angle_gamma   90.00
#
_symmetry.space_group_name_H-M   'P 1'
#
loop_
_entity.id
_entity.type
_entity.pdbx_description
1 polymer ?
#
loop_
_entity_poly.entity_id
_entity_poly.type
_entity_poly.pdbx_seq_one_letter_code
_entity_poly.pdbx_strand_id
1 'polypeptide(L)'
;MPSTVNVNNRSVVHASSSGVSPAFPDPCKTPTPGGPVPIPYPNVGQSSDTDGTSSVKCNGASCMVKGASFRMSSGDEAGTLLGVVSNKIKGKAEFTMYSFDVKFEGKNAARLADPMQQNMGSGNTVGIETQAMLPGVAMGGDGQAEACEKATKAQKQQGRSGGTAWDASGIIYRHRSPILEVITSIGLKVIFRATK
;
A
#
# COMPACT_ATOMS: atom_id res chain seq x y z
N MET A 1 -3.64 8.69 -9.12
CA MET A 1 -2.75 8.19 -10.20
C MET A 1 -2.24 6.81 -9.83
N PRO A 2 -2.11 5.86 -10.77
CA PRO A 2 -1.51 4.56 -10.48
C PRO A 2 -0.13 4.72 -9.85
N SER A 3 0.23 3.86 -8.90
CA SER A 3 1.55 3.90 -8.28
C SER A 3 2.63 3.44 -9.27
N THR A 4 3.72 4.18 -9.35
CA THR A 4 4.91 3.82 -10.13
C THR A 4 5.97 3.14 -9.26
N VAL A 5 5.76 3.11 -7.94
CA VAL A 5 6.66 2.49 -6.97
C VAL A 5 6.16 1.08 -6.66
N ASN A 6 7.04 0.10 -6.79
CA ASN A 6 6.73 -1.30 -6.54
C ASN A 6 7.60 -1.86 -5.42
N VAL A 7 7.01 -2.73 -4.62
CA VAL A 7 7.65 -3.48 -3.54
C VAL A 7 7.20 -4.93 -3.63
N ASN A 8 8.13 -5.87 -3.75
CA ASN A 8 7.85 -7.30 -3.93
C ASN A 8 6.88 -7.57 -5.11
N ASN A 9 7.12 -6.95 -6.26
CA ASN A 9 6.30 -7.03 -7.48
C ASN A 9 4.84 -6.55 -7.33
N ARG A 10 4.54 -5.78 -6.31
CA ARG A 10 3.23 -5.17 -6.08
C ARG A 10 3.37 -3.66 -5.90
N SER A 11 2.43 -2.91 -6.46
CA SER A 11 2.43 -1.45 -6.33
C SER A 11 2.28 -1.02 -4.87
N VAL A 12 3.03 -0.01 -4.47
CA VAL A 12 2.90 0.60 -3.13
C VAL A 12 1.61 1.40 -3.07
N VAL A 13 0.89 1.27 -1.98
CA VAL A 13 -0.30 2.09 -1.71
C VAL A 13 0.14 3.46 -1.18
N HIS A 14 -0.42 4.52 -1.74
CA HIS A 14 -0.15 5.89 -1.31
C HIS A 14 -1.39 6.77 -1.45
N ALA A 15 -1.40 7.95 -0.84
CA ALA A 15 -2.58 8.82 -0.76
C ALA A 15 -3.22 9.16 -2.12
N SER A 16 -2.44 9.20 -3.19
CA SER A 16 -2.93 9.48 -4.55
C SER A 16 -3.00 8.24 -5.46
N SER A 17 -2.86 7.04 -4.94
CA SER A 17 -2.92 5.78 -5.73
C SER A 17 -4.33 5.42 -6.20
N SER A 18 -5.35 6.12 -5.70
CA SER A 18 -6.77 5.81 -5.93
C SER A 18 -7.14 4.39 -5.44
N GLY A 19 -6.43 3.93 -4.41
CA GLY A 19 -6.69 2.64 -3.79
C GLY A 19 -7.99 2.65 -3.01
N VAL A 20 -8.70 1.55 -3.06
CA VAL A 20 -9.93 1.31 -2.30
C VAL A 20 -9.86 -0.04 -1.60
N SER A 21 -10.44 -0.12 -0.42
CA SER A 21 -10.59 -1.37 0.33
C SER A 21 -12.06 -1.65 0.57
N PRO A 22 -12.74 -2.36 -0.34
CA PRO A 22 -14.10 -2.80 -0.11
C PRO A 22 -14.11 -3.98 0.87
N ALA A 23 -15.02 -3.94 1.82
CA ALA A 23 -15.26 -5.00 2.79
C ALA A 23 -16.76 -5.31 2.85
N PHE A 24 -17.12 -6.59 2.90
CA PHE A 24 -18.48 -7.08 3.03
C PHE A 24 -18.48 -8.54 3.52
N PRO A 25 -19.39 -8.92 4.43
CA PRO A 25 -20.37 -8.08 5.13
C PRO A 25 -19.78 -7.35 6.35
N ASP A 26 -20.24 -6.13 6.61
CA ASP A 26 -20.00 -5.42 7.88
C ASP A 26 -21.34 -5.35 8.66
N PRO A 27 -21.60 -6.28 9.58
CA PRO A 27 -22.87 -6.37 10.29
C PRO A 27 -22.98 -5.27 11.34
N CYS A 28 -23.91 -4.34 11.13
CA CYS A 28 -24.20 -3.25 12.04
C CYS A 28 -25.64 -3.33 12.55
N LYS A 29 -25.81 -2.99 13.82
CA LYS A 29 -27.13 -2.95 14.48
C LYS A 29 -27.93 -1.76 13.94
N THR A 30 -29.05 -2.07 13.31
CA THR A 30 -29.94 -1.09 12.70
C THR A 30 -31.24 -1.01 13.50
N PRO A 31 -31.73 0.18 13.87
CA PRO A 31 -33.00 0.30 14.57
C PRO A 31 -34.16 -0.05 13.63
N THR A 32 -35.06 -0.88 14.11
CA THR A 32 -36.32 -1.19 13.44
C THR A 32 -37.48 -1.06 14.43
N PRO A 33 -38.75 -0.97 13.97
CA PRO A 33 -39.89 -0.93 14.87
C PRO A 33 -39.99 -2.10 15.83
N GLY A 34 -39.43 -3.26 15.47
CA GLY A 34 -39.40 -4.48 16.29
C GLY A 34 -38.15 -4.60 17.19
N GLY A 35 -37.27 -3.59 17.19
CA GLY A 35 -36.00 -3.57 17.93
C GLY A 35 -34.77 -3.61 17.01
N PRO A 36 -33.55 -3.58 17.58
CA PRO A 36 -32.34 -3.58 16.81
C PRO A 36 -32.12 -4.90 16.03
N VAL A 37 -31.85 -4.81 14.74
CA VAL A 37 -31.55 -5.96 13.89
C VAL A 37 -30.16 -5.81 13.28
N PRO A 38 -29.30 -6.85 13.31
CA PRO A 38 -28.02 -6.83 12.59
C PRO A 38 -28.29 -6.88 11.08
N ILE A 39 -27.86 -5.85 10.36
CA ILE A 39 -27.95 -5.78 8.89
C ILE A 39 -26.53 -5.76 8.34
N PRO A 40 -26.20 -6.59 7.33
CA PRO A 40 -24.90 -6.55 6.67
C PRO A 40 -24.82 -5.36 5.71
N TYR A 41 -23.85 -4.49 5.92
CA TYR A 41 -23.56 -3.35 5.05
C TYR A 41 -22.26 -3.55 4.27
N PRO A 42 -22.12 -2.96 3.08
CA PRO A 42 -20.81 -2.76 2.49
C PRO A 42 -20.04 -1.69 3.28
N ASN A 43 -18.73 -1.79 3.30
CA ASN A 43 -17.89 -0.76 3.91
C ASN A 43 -16.65 -0.54 3.05
N VAL A 44 -16.32 0.70 2.70
CA VAL A 44 -15.27 1.03 1.74
C VAL A 44 -14.34 2.09 2.33
N GLY A 45 -13.07 1.72 2.52
CA GLY A 45 -12.01 2.67 2.82
C GLY A 45 -11.33 3.19 1.54
N GLN A 46 -10.81 4.41 1.56
CA GLN A 46 -10.14 5.04 0.41
C GLN A 46 -8.75 5.55 0.78
N SER A 47 -7.78 5.33 -0.11
CA SER A 47 -6.39 5.74 0.09
C SER A 47 -6.21 7.26 0.12
N SER A 48 -7.13 8.02 -0.46
CA SER A 48 -7.09 9.50 -0.47
C SER A 48 -7.18 10.11 0.93
N ASP A 49 -7.75 9.37 1.89
CA ASP A 49 -7.84 9.78 3.30
C ASP A 49 -6.94 8.90 4.17
N THR A 50 -5.63 9.08 4.05
CA THR A 50 -4.63 8.29 4.77
C THR A 50 -3.73 9.12 5.66
N ASP A 51 -3.24 8.48 6.73
CA ASP A 51 -2.24 8.98 7.67
C ASP A 51 -0.82 8.41 7.44
N GLY A 52 -0.47 8.09 6.19
CA GLY A 52 0.81 7.47 5.81
C GLY A 52 2.08 8.21 6.24
N THR A 53 3.18 7.92 5.54
CA THR A 53 4.51 8.49 5.83
C THR A 53 4.54 10.03 5.75
N SER A 54 5.41 10.65 6.55
CA SER A 54 5.57 12.11 6.62
C SER A 54 6.62 12.62 5.63
N SER A 55 7.80 12.03 5.60
CA SER A 55 8.96 12.48 4.82
C SER A 55 9.17 11.69 3.53
N VAL A 56 8.92 10.38 3.56
CA VAL A 56 9.00 9.53 2.36
C VAL A 56 7.73 9.67 1.53
N LYS A 57 7.90 9.91 0.24
CA LYS A 57 6.78 10.10 -0.69
C LYS A 57 6.88 9.14 -1.87
N CYS A 58 5.74 8.54 -2.22
CA CYS A 58 5.56 7.75 -3.42
C CYS A 58 4.71 8.56 -4.39
N ASN A 59 5.21 8.82 -5.61
CA ASN A 59 4.54 9.72 -6.57
C ASN A 59 4.15 11.09 -5.97
N GLY A 60 4.99 11.63 -5.07
CA GLY A 60 4.74 12.90 -4.38
C GLY A 60 3.73 12.83 -3.23
N ALA A 61 3.11 11.69 -2.97
CA ALA A 61 2.12 11.48 -1.93
C ALA A 61 2.64 10.61 -0.78
N SER A 62 2.00 10.67 0.39
CA SER A 62 2.34 9.85 1.55
C SER A 62 2.14 8.36 1.25
N CYS A 63 3.15 7.54 1.52
CA CYS A 63 3.09 6.10 1.33
C CYS A 63 2.42 5.44 2.53
N MET A 64 1.65 4.36 2.27
CA MET A 64 1.09 3.55 3.34
C MET A 64 2.13 2.60 3.91
N VAL A 65 2.13 2.47 5.22
CA VAL A 65 3.04 1.62 5.98
C VAL A 65 2.30 0.92 7.12
N LYS A 66 2.94 -0.05 7.74
CA LYS A 66 2.42 -0.70 8.95
C LYS A 66 2.01 0.32 10.00
N GLY A 67 0.77 0.21 10.48
CA GLY A 67 0.17 1.10 11.47
C GLY A 67 -0.40 2.40 10.89
N ALA A 68 -0.25 2.65 9.57
CA ALA A 68 -1.01 3.67 8.87
C ALA A 68 -2.40 3.15 8.49
N SER A 69 -3.36 4.05 8.38
CA SER A 69 -4.76 3.71 8.13
C SER A 69 -5.38 4.61 7.06
N PHE A 70 -6.39 4.10 6.38
CA PHE A 70 -7.41 4.96 5.79
C PHE A 70 -8.27 5.45 6.95
N ARG A 71 -8.35 6.75 7.15
CA ARG A 71 -8.89 7.33 8.38
C ARG A 71 -10.36 7.07 8.59
N MET A 72 -11.09 6.84 7.49
CA MET A 72 -12.53 6.64 7.52
C MET A 72 -12.95 5.66 6.43
N SER A 73 -13.97 4.88 6.72
CA SER A 73 -14.69 4.06 5.75
C SER A 73 -16.13 4.55 5.60
N SER A 74 -16.80 4.16 4.52
CA SER A 74 -18.17 4.57 4.19
C SER A 74 -18.99 3.39 3.70
N GLY A 75 -20.29 3.38 4.03
CA GLY A 75 -21.26 2.38 3.59
C GLY A 75 -22.03 1.72 4.74
N ASP A 76 -21.52 1.79 5.97
CA ASP A 76 -22.14 1.23 7.17
C ASP A 76 -22.93 2.27 8.00
N GLU A 77 -23.13 3.49 7.47
CA GLU A 77 -23.75 4.62 8.18
C GLU A 77 -25.16 4.35 8.67
N ALA A 78 -25.93 3.51 7.97
CA ALA A 78 -27.30 3.18 8.37
C ALA A 78 -27.36 2.30 9.64
N GLY A 79 -26.23 1.68 10.00
CA GLY A 79 -26.09 0.93 11.25
C GLY A 79 -25.89 1.80 12.48
N THR A 80 -26.82 2.74 12.73
CA THR A 80 -26.67 3.80 13.74
C THR A 80 -26.50 3.32 15.18
N LEU A 81 -26.81 2.06 15.47
CA LEU A 81 -26.54 1.41 16.76
C LEU A 81 -25.18 0.69 16.77
N LEU A 82 -24.33 1.02 15.82
CA LEU A 82 -22.94 0.60 15.69
C LEU A 82 -22.74 -0.87 15.25
N GLY A 83 -21.53 -1.19 14.83
CA GLY A 83 -21.14 -2.54 14.45
C GLY A 83 -21.35 -3.55 15.57
N VAL A 84 -21.76 -4.77 15.19
CA VAL A 84 -22.07 -5.84 16.16
C VAL A 84 -20.85 -6.18 17.00
N VAL A 85 -19.68 -6.23 16.42
CA VAL A 85 -18.40 -6.57 17.06
C VAL A 85 -17.57 -5.32 17.32
N SER A 86 -17.40 -4.46 16.33
CA SER A 86 -16.54 -3.27 16.42
C SER A 86 -17.06 -2.18 17.35
N ASN A 87 -18.39 -2.13 17.56
CA ASN A 87 -19.07 -0.99 18.17
C ASN A 87 -18.69 0.35 17.52
N LYS A 88 -18.46 0.34 16.21
CA LYS A 88 -18.12 1.50 15.40
C LYS A 88 -18.84 1.43 14.07
N ILE A 89 -19.04 2.59 13.46
CA ILE A 89 -19.35 2.81 12.06
C ILE A 89 -18.40 3.89 11.54
N LYS A 90 -18.15 3.93 10.22
CA LYS A 90 -17.25 4.90 9.58
C LYS A 90 -15.84 4.90 10.18
N GLY A 91 -15.40 3.77 10.67
CA GLY A 91 -14.12 3.63 11.34
C GLY A 91 -12.95 3.56 10.38
N LYS A 92 -11.77 3.48 10.93
CA LYS A 92 -10.53 3.35 10.18
C LYS A 92 -10.43 1.97 9.51
N ALA A 93 -9.77 1.92 8.34
CA ALA A 93 -9.29 0.69 7.75
C ALA A 93 -7.77 0.62 7.86
N GLU A 94 -7.23 -0.46 8.40
CA GLU A 94 -5.79 -0.65 8.64
C GLU A 94 -5.29 -1.92 7.96
N PHE A 95 -4.07 -1.86 7.41
CA PHE A 95 -3.42 -3.03 6.83
C PHE A 95 -3.07 -4.06 7.90
N THR A 96 -3.47 -5.30 7.69
CA THR A 96 -3.12 -6.44 8.53
C THR A 96 -1.88 -7.18 8.04
N MET A 97 -1.56 -7.03 6.74
CA MET A 97 -0.34 -7.53 6.12
C MET A 97 0.37 -6.41 5.35
N TYR A 98 1.67 -6.57 5.16
CA TYR A 98 2.56 -5.60 4.51
C TYR A 98 3.83 -6.30 4.04
N SER A 99 4.73 -5.59 3.39
CA SER A 99 6.06 -6.11 3.03
C SER A 99 6.80 -6.61 4.27
N PHE A 100 7.47 -7.75 4.17
CA PHE A 100 8.27 -8.30 5.28
C PHE A 100 9.68 -7.71 5.34
N ASP A 101 10.20 -7.18 4.23
CA ASP A 101 11.59 -6.76 4.05
C ASP A 101 11.74 -5.25 3.76
N VAL A 102 10.82 -4.65 2.98
CA VAL A 102 10.93 -3.25 2.59
C VAL A 102 10.22 -2.34 3.59
N LYS A 103 10.92 -1.31 4.03
CA LYS A 103 10.45 -0.36 5.04
C LYS A 103 10.59 1.08 4.55
N PHE A 104 9.59 1.90 4.87
CA PHE A 104 9.61 3.35 4.75
C PHE A 104 9.51 3.96 6.15
N GLU A 105 10.41 4.89 6.50
CA GLU A 105 10.50 5.45 7.87
C GLU A 105 10.55 4.38 8.97
N GLY A 106 11.26 3.25 8.70
CA GLY A 106 11.37 2.15 9.64
C GLY A 106 10.16 1.23 9.76
N LYS A 107 9.05 1.52 9.06
CA LYS A 107 7.81 0.74 9.07
C LYS A 107 7.63 0.00 7.75
N ASN A 108 7.14 -1.22 7.79
CA ASN A 108 6.93 -2.06 6.62
C ASN A 108 5.96 -1.44 5.62
N ALA A 109 6.29 -1.48 4.33
CA ALA A 109 5.48 -0.88 3.28
C ALA A 109 4.20 -1.68 3.00
N ALA A 110 3.07 -1.00 2.83
CA ALA A 110 1.81 -1.60 2.42
C ALA A 110 1.69 -1.61 0.89
N ARG A 111 1.10 -2.68 0.36
CA ARG A 111 1.13 -2.96 -1.08
C ARG A 111 -0.27 -3.28 -1.61
N LEU A 112 -0.43 -3.17 -2.91
CA LEU A 112 -1.60 -3.67 -3.62
C LEU A 112 -1.92 -5.12 -3.21
N ALA A 113 -3.19 -5.40 -2.96
CA ALA A 113 -3.74 -6.68 -2.52
C ALA A 113 -3.27 -7.14 -1.12
N ASP A 114 -2.68 -6.25 -0.32
CA ASP A 114 -2.51 -6.55 1.10
C ASP A 114 -3.87 -6.41 1.83
N PRO A 115 -4.24 -7.37 2.69
CA PRO A 115 -5.54 -7.33 3.38
C PRO A 115 -5.60 -6.20 4.40
N MET A 116 -6.80 -5.63 4.52
CA MET A 116 -7.11 -4.56 5.46
C MET A 116 -8.28 -4.97 6.35
N GLN A 117 -8.28 -4.50 7.58
CA GLN A 117 -9.37 -4.64 8.53
C GLN A 117 -10.13 -3.32 8.64
N GLN A 118 -11.43 -3.37 8.40
CA GLN A 118 -12.32 -2.22 8.56
C GLN A 118 -12.76 -2.06 10.02
N ASN A 119 -13.16 -0.82 10.38
CA ASN A 119 -13.66 -0.48 11.72
C ASN A 119 -12.74 -0.89 12.87
N MET A 120 -11.46 -0.81 12.66
CA MET A 120 -10.35 -1.17 13.54
C MET A 120 -10.68 -1.60 14.99
N GLY A 121 -10.11 -2.75 15.36
CA GLY A 121 -10.05 -3.23 16.75
C GLY A 121 -10.97 -4.38 17.09
N SER A 122 -11.83 -4.83 16.19
CA SER A 122 -12.67 -6.00 16.43
C SER A 122 -13.24 -6.59 15.15
N GLY A 123 -12.39 -7.21 14.36
CA GLY A 123 -12.70 -8.24 13.38
C GLY A 123 -14.02 -8.23 12.61
N ASN A 124 -14.61 -7.07 12.36
CA ASN A 124 -15.88 -7.04 11.65
C ASN A 124 -15.72 -7.59 10.24
N THR A 125 -14.81 -7.03 9.46
CA THR A 125 -14.67 -7.45 8.07
C THR A 125 -13.27 -7.16 7.56
N VAL A 126 -12.73 -8.11 6.83
CA VAL A 126 -11.46 -7.97 6.11
C VAL A 126 -11.76 -7.61 4.67
N GLY A 127 -11.22 -6.48 4.22
CA GLY A 127 -11.19 -6.08 2.82
C GLY A 127 -9.80 -6.31 2.22
N ILE A 128 -9.73 -6.38 0.90
CA ILE A 128 -8.45 -6.41 0.17
C ILE A 128 -8.29 -5.05 -0.48
N GLU A 129 -7.11 -4.45 -0.28
CA GLU A 129 -6.80 -3.20 -0.97
C GLU A 129 -6.67 -3.43 -2.46
N THR A 130 -7.35 -2.63 -3.25
CA THR A 130 -7.31 -2.64 -4.72
C THR A 130 -6.98 -1.25 -5.25
N GLN A 131 -6.13 -1.17 -6.25
CA GLN A 131 -5.79 0.07 -6.94
C GLN A 131 -5.47 -0.18 -8.40
N ALA A 132 -5.54 0.85 -9.23
CA ALA A 132 -5.14 0.75 -10.62
C ALA A 132 -3.65 0.49 -10.73
N MET A 133 -3.27 -0.49 -11.53
CA MET A 133 -1.88 -0.80 -11.88
C MET A 133 -1.53 -0.17 -13.23
N LEU A 134 -0.27 0.24 -13.39
CA LEU A 134 0.23 0.62 -14.70
C LEU A 134 0.31 -0.62 -15.60
N PRO A 135 -0.16 -0.54 -16.85
CA PRO A 135 0.05 -1.60 -17.84
C PRO A 135 1.56 -1.92 -17.96
N GLY A 136 1.92 -3.18 -17.87
CA GLY A 136 3.32 -3.65 -17.93
C GLY A 136 4.04 -3.81 -16.60
N VAL A 137 3.45 -3.37 -15.48
CA VAL A 137 3.95 -3.63 -14.12
C VAL A 137 3.24 -4.84 -13.48
N ALA A 138 2.38 -5.50 -14.24
CA ALA A 138 1.70 -6.70 -13.81
C ALA A 138 2.71 -7.84 -13.61
N MET A 139 2.83 -8.25 -12.36
CA MET A 139 3.32 -9.56 -11.90
C MET A 139 4.27 -10.32 -12.85
N GLY A 140 5.58 -10.04 -12.76
CA GLY A 140 6.62 -10.99 -13.21
C GLY A 140 6.50 -11.47 -14.65
N GLY A 141 6.14 -10.65 -15.61
CA GLY A 141 6.19 -10.97 -17.02
C GLY A 141 7.56 -10.67 -17.62
N ASP A 142 7.91 -11.37 -18.67
CA ASP A 142 9.21 -11.36 -19.39
C ASP A 142 9.78 -9.97 -19.71
N GLY A 143 8.94 -8.94 -19.75
CA GLY A 143 9.35 -7.55 -19.98
C GLY A 143 10.23 -6.94 -18.88
N GLN A 144 10.12 -7.39 -17.63
CA GLN A 144 10.99 -6.91 -16.55
C GLN A 144 12.40 -7.53 -16.65
N ALA A 145 12.48 -8.80 -17.03
CA ALA A 145 13.75 -9.47 -17.26
C ALA A 145 14.50 -8.80 -18.42
N GLU A 146 13.80 -8.47 -19.50
CA GLU A 146 14.38 -7.80 -20.67
C GLU A 146 14.82 -6.36 -20.37
N ALA A 147 14.02 -5.61 -19.61
CA ALA A 147 14.40 -4.26 -19.18
C ALA A 147 15.60 -4.26 -18.24
N CYS A 148 15.69 -5.23 -17.33
CA CYS A 148 16.81 -5.43 -16.42
C CYS A 148 18.08 -5.84 -17.21
N GLU A 149 17.95 -6.72 -18.19
CA GLU A 149 19.06 -7.13 -19.05
C GLU A 149 19.60 -5.98 -19.92
N LYS A 150 18.70 -5.16 -20.52
CA LYS A 150 19.08 -3.97 -21.29
C LYS A 150 19.79 -2.94 -20.41
N ALA A 151 19.29 -2.69 -19.19
CA ALA A 151 19.93 -1.78 -18.24
C ALA A 151 21.32 -2.28 -17.81
N THR A 152 21.47 -3.58 -17.56
CA THR A 152 22.76 -4.19 -17.20
C THR A 152 23.77 -4.10 -18.34
N LYS A 153 23.32 -4.33 -19.58
CA LYS A 153 24.18 -4.19 -20.78
C LYS A 153 24.62 -2.74 -20.99
N ALA A 154 23.73 -1.77 -20.82
CA ALA A 154 24.04 -0.35 -20.92
C ALA A 154 25.05 0.10 -19.85
N GLN A 155 24.98 -0.40 -18.61
CA GLN A 155 25.95 -0.11 -17.55
C GLN A 155 27.33 -0.70 -17.84
N LYS A 156 27.40 -1.94 -18.37
CA LYS A 156 28.67 -2.54 -18.77
C LYS A 156 29.35 -1.75 -19.88
N GLN A 157 28.60 -1.20 -20.83
CA GLN A 157 29.15 -0.37 -21.92
C GLN A 157 29.66 0.99 -21.43
N GLN A 158 29.14 1.52 -20.33
CA GLN A 158 29.56 2.80 -19.75
C GLN A 158 30.80 2.69 -18.82
N GLY A 159 31.39 1.51 -18.64
CA GLY A 159 32.64 1.31 -17.89
C GLY A 159 32.58 1.69 -16.40
N ARG A 160 31.40 1.78 -15.82
CA ARG A 160 31.23 2.12 -14.40
C ARG A 160 31.40 0.88 -13.52
N SER A 161 32.64 0.66 -13.07
CA SER A 161 32.96 -0.26 -11.97
C SER A 161 32.56 0.38 -10.63
N GLY A 162 31.34 0.19 -10.20
CA GLY A 162 30.91 0.61 -8.86
C GLY A 162 29.78 -0.31 -8.42
N GLY A 163 29.97 -1.03 -7.32
CA GLY A 163 29.14 -2.09 -6.83
C GLY A 163 27.64 -1.72 -6.78
N THR A 164 26.94 -2.12 -7.80
CA THR A 164 25.49 -2.09 -7.87
C THR A 164 24.98 -3.52 -7.79
N ALA A 165 24.22 -3.82 -6.75
CA ALA A 165 23.50 -5.08 -6.64
C ALA A 165 22.08 -4.87 -7.18
N TRP A 166 21.61 -5.81 -8.00
CA TRP A 166 20.24 -5.88 -8.49
C TRP A 166 19.53 -7.00 -7.75
N ASP A 167 18.34 -6.75 -7.24
CA ASP A 167 17.44 -7.82 -6.86
C ASP A 167 16.44 -8.13 -7.98
N ALA A 168 15.72 -9.23 -7.83
CA ALA A 168 14.73 -9.69 -8.79
C ALA A 168 13.53 -8.75 -8.98
N SER A 169 13.44 -7.68 -8.18
CA SER A 169 12.36 -6.67 -8.25
C SER A 169 12.71 -5.45 -9.12
N GLY A 170 13.91 -5.42 -9.73
CA GLY A 170 14.35 -4.33 -10.60
C GLY A 170 14.73 -3.05 -9.86
N ILE A 171 15.06 -3.14 -8.59
CA ILE A 171 15.52 -2.02 -7.76
C ILE A 171 17.05 -2.00 -7.74
N ILE A 172 17.63 -0.87 -8.10
CA ILE A 172 19.09 -0.66 -8.03
C ILE A 172 19.46 -0.11 -6.65
N TYR A 173 20.28 -0.85 -5.92
CA TYR A 173 20.88 -0.37 -4.68
C TYR A 173 22.28 0.19 -4.96
N ARG A 174 22.48 1.46 -4.74
CA ARG A 174 23.81 2.07 -4.78
C ARG A 174 24.31 2.23 -3.35
N HIS A 175 25.27 1.39 -2.99
CA HIS A 175 25.89 1.46 -1.67
C HIS A 175 26.98 2.53 -1.67
N ARG A 176 26.67 3.72 -1.18
CA ARG A 176 27.65 4.69 -0.65
C ARG A 176 27.11 5.19 0.68
N SER A 177 27.79 4.81 1.75
CA SER A 177 27.52 5.22 3.13
C SER A 177 27.27 6.73 3.25
N PRO A 178 26.30 7.21 4.01
CA PRO A 178 25.18 6.59 4.73
C PRO A 178 23.81 6.84 4.07
N ILE A 179 23.75 7.01 2.76
CA ILE A 179 22.53 7.29 2.01
C ILE A 179 22.32 6.15 1.03
N LEU A 180 21.20 5.45 1.14
CA LEU A 180 20.76 4.48 0.17
C LEU A 180 19.94 5.20 -0.90
N GLU A 181 20.49 5.33 -2.11
CA GLU A 181 19.73 5.82 -3.26
C GLU A 181 19.07 4.62 -3.97
N VAL A 182 17.76 4.60 -4.01
CA VAL A 182 17.00 3.63 -4.80
C VAL A 182 16.55 4.31 -6.08
N ILE A 183 17.04 3.83 -7.22
CA ILE A 183 16.61 4.32 -8.52
C ILE A 183 15.69 3.27 -9.13
N THR A 184 14.42 3.61 -9.34
CA THR A 184 13.47 2.75 -10.03
C THR A 184 13.74 2.78 -11.54
N SER A 185 13.30 1.74 -12.25
CA SER A 185 13.47 1.59 -13.70
C SER A 185 12.88 2.73 -14.55
N ILE A 186 12.15 3.64 -13.93
CA ILE A 186 11.50 4.81 -14.57
C ILE A 186 12.17 6.14 -14.21
N GLY A 187 13.38 6.11 -13.64
CA GLY A 187 14.14 7.33 -13.35
C GLY A 187 13.70 8.11 -12.12
N LEU A 188 12.78 7.57 -11.33
CA LEU A 188 12.40 8.20 -10.07
C LEU A 188 13.47 7.95 -9.01
N LYS A 189 14.06 9.02 -8.50
CA LYS A 189 15.08 8.95 -7.46
C LYS A 189 14.42 9.01 -6.07
N VAL A 190 14.45 7.89 -5.36
CA VAL A 190 13.99 7.83 -3.96
C VAL A 190 15.20 7.77 -3.05
N ILE A 191 15.35 8.75 -2.17
CA ILE A 191 16.49 8.87 -1.25
C ILE A 191 16.05 8.39 0.13
N PHE A 192 16.64 7.31 0.60
CA PHE A 192 16.47 6.84 1.98
C PHE A 192 17.66 7.27 2.82
N ARG A 193 17.41 7.92 3.93
CA ARG A 193 18.43 8.21 4.93
C ARG A 193 18.42 7.09 5.97
N ALA A 194 19.48 6.31 6.03
CA ALA A 194 19.66 5.36 7.11
C ALA A 194 19.97 6.11 8.40
N THR A 195 19.06 6.09 9.35
CA THR A 195 19.39 6.45 10.74
C THR A 195 20.04 5.25 11.43
N LYS A 196 21.18 5.51 12.05
CA LYS A 196 21.86 4.54 12.93
C LYS A 196 20.97 4.16 14.11
#